data_4e80068120de2bc2619d369bfc258b24
#
_entry.id   4e80068120de2bc2619d369bfc258b24
#
_cell.length_a   1.000
_cell.length_b   1.000
_cell.length_c   1.000
_cell.angle_alpha   90.00
_cell.angle_beta   90.00
_cell.angle_gamma   90.00
#
_symmetry.space_group_name_H-M   'P 1'
#
loop_
_entity.id
_entity.type
_entity.pdbx_description
1 polymer ?
#
loop_
_entity_poly.entity_id
_entity_poly.type
_entity_poly.pdbx_seq_one_letter_code
_entity_poly.pdbx_strand_id
1 'polypeptide(L)'
;KLLPAAAIPLVYYTRELGICEQMRLPDWDGLAFGGINNSAVKTVVKVVWETWGREAASGLLDRSFVTDMPIGAFQTVRQGQARTALVPSLYALRADGQSTFLRTPQEGPVLIPSYLCARTSAPEWAARRVAEEILCRELCDFYVSNGDLILFPACTQLHSSQEGERVCCPSAVWLDTLARDDFFGLYCNKFPTATDPIQRIKKQS
;
A
#
# COMPACT_ATOMS: atom_id res chain seq x y z
N LYS A 1 13.12 -14.58 11.30
CA LYS A 1 13.85 -13.49 10.64
C LYS A 1 12.97 -12.88 9.56
N LEU A 2 12.91 -11.57 9.49
CA LEU A 2 12.20 -10.78 8.49
C LEU A 2 13.22 -10.13 7.57
N LEU A 3 13.02 -10.28 6.26
CA LEU A 3 13.87 -9.65 5.25
C LEU A 3 12.97 -8.83 4.33
N PRO A 4 13.14 -7.50 4.24
CA PRO A 4 12.42 -6.71 3.25
C PRO A 4 12.76 -7.21 1.85
N ALA A 5 11.73 -7.47 1.04
CA ALA A 5 11.90 -8.03 -0.30
C ALA A 5 11.52 -7.02 -1.37
N ALA A 6 10.31 -6.49 -1.27
CA ALA A 6 9.76 -5.56 -2.24
C ALA A 6 8.78 -4.61 -1.57
N ALA A 7 8.32 -3.60 -2.28
CA ALA A 7 7.18 -2.79 -1.91
C ALA A 7 6.24 -2.63 -3.10
N ILE A 8 4.95 -2.69 -2.84
CA ILE A 8 3.91 -2.45 -3.84
C ILE A 8 3.49 -0.98 -3.70
N PRO A 9 3.75 -0.14 -4.72
CA PRO A 9 3.30 1.25 -4.68
C PRO A 9 1.80 1.35 -4.93
N LEU A 10 1.11 2.14 -4.12
CA LEU A 10 -0.25 2.58 -4.39
C LEU A 10 -0.20 3.91 -5.11
N VAL A 11 -0.86 3.98 -6.24
CA VAL A 11 -0.94 5.15 -7.12
C VAL A 11 -2.38 5.44 -7.49
N TYR A 12 -2.66 6.63 -8.01
CA TYR A 12 -3.99 6.96 -8.49
C TYR A 12 -4.26 6.35 -9.85
N TYR A 13 -5.39 5.68 -9.96
CA TYR A 13 -6.08 5.35 -11.19
C TYR A 13 -7.30 6.28 -11.29
N THR A 14 -7.31 7.19 -12.25
CA THR A 14 -8.25 8.30 -12.28
C THR A 14 -8.86 8.52 -13.66
N ARG A 15 -10.05 9.08 -13.69
CA ARG A 15 -10.70 9.63 -14.90
C ARG A 15 -10.48 11.15 -15.03
N GLU A 16 -9.88 11.80 -14.04
CA GLU A 16 -9.70 13.25 -13.97
C GLU A 16 -8.24 13.61 -13.74
N LEU A 17 -7.54 14.02 -14.80
CA LEU A 17 -6.12 14.35 -14.76
C LEU A 17 -5.80 15.54 -13.83
N GLY A 18 -6.55 16.63 -13.95
CA GLY A 18 -6.20 17.89 -13.26
C GLY A 18 -6.41 17.87 -11.76
N ILE A 19 -7.30 17.01 -11.24
CA ILE A 19 -7.60 16.95 -9.81
C ILE A 19 -6.45 16.30 -9.03
N CYS A 20 -5.83 15.26 -9.58
CA CYS A 20 -4.77 14.53 -8.89
C CYS A 20 -3.52 15.39 -8.59
N GLU A 21 -3.29 16.43 -9.37
CA GLU A 21 -2.17 17.36 -9.19
C GLU A 21 -2.40 18.37 -8.08
N GLN A 22 -3.63 18.50 -7.60
CA GLN A 22 -4.03 19.52 -6.62
C GLN A 22 -4.45 18.93 -5.27
N MET A 23 -4.78 17.63 -5.24
CA MET A 23 -5.34 16.97 -4.05
C MET A 23 -4.28 16.21 -3.28
N ARG A 24 -4.15 16.50 -1.99
CA ARG A 24 -3.39 15.67 -1.04
C ARG A 24 -4.25 14.48 -0.61
N LEU A 25 -3.60 13.40 -0.18
CA LEU A 25 -4.27 12.16 0.25
C LEU A 25 -5.43 12.40 1.24
N PRO A 26 -5.28 13.20 2.32
CA PRO A 26 -6.37 13.39 3.28
C PRO A 26 -7.51 14.28 2.77
N ASP A 27 -7.31 15.04 1.67
CA ASP A 27 -8.27 16.02 1.19
C ASP A 27 -9.30 15.43 0.22
N TRP A 28 -9.09 14.17 -0.23
CA TRP A 28 -9.99 13.52 -1.16
C TRP A 28 -11.40 13.31 -0.60
N ASP A 29 -12.39 13.64 -1.41
CA ASP A 29 -13.78 13.25 -1.23
C ASP A 29 -14.14 12.18 -2.27
N GLY A 30 -14.66 11.04 -1.80
CA GLY A 30 -15.02 9.93 -2.68
C GLY A 30 -13.84 9.17 -3.32
N LEU A 31 -12.64 9.21 -2.72
CA LEU A 31 -11.52 8.36 -3.13
C LEU A 31 -11.88 6.89 -2.92
N ALA A 32 -11.75 6.08 -3.97
CA ALA A 32 -11.93 4.64 -3.83
C ALA A 32 -10.60 3.96 -3.49
N PHE A 33 -10.60 3.09 -2.48
CA PHE A 33 -9.48 2.19 -2.21
C PHE A 33 -9.96 0.91 -1.55
N GLY A 34 -9.16 -0.14 -1.58
CA GLY A 34 -9.63 -1.46 -1.20
C GLY A 34 -8.62 -2.29 -0.42
N GLY A 35 -9.15 -3.34 0.19
CA GLY A 35 -8.39 -4.27 1.00
C GLY A 35 -8.53 -4.03 2.50
N ILE A 36 -9.76 -3.92 2.98
CA ILE A 36 -10.09 -3.69 4.40
C ILE A 36 -9.35 -4.67 5.32
N ASN A 37 -9.26 -5.93 4.92
CA ASN A 37 -8.62 -6.98 5.70
C ASN A 37 -7.14 -7.20 5.37
N ASN A 38 -6.61 -6.53 4.35
CA ASN A 38 -5.21 -6.61 3.98
C ASN A 38 -4.38 -5.42 4.49
N SER A 39 -3.11 -5.34 4.09
CA SER A 39 -2.20 -4.28 4.50
C SER A 39 -2.45 -2.95 3.79
N ALA A 40 -3.08 -2.93 2.61
CA ALA A 40 -3.18 -1.74 1.78
C ALA A 40 -3.90 -0.59 2.49
N VAL A 41 -5.17 -0.77 2.86
CA VAL A 41 -5.95 0.27 3.56
C VAL A 41 -5.29 0.65 4.89
N LYS A 42 -4.82 -0.34 5.65
CA LYS A 42 -4.14 -0.09 6.93
C LYS A 42 -2.88 0.74 6.76
N THR A 43 -2.11 0.52 5.69
CA THR A 43 -0.91 1.31 5.40
C THR A 43 -1.28 2.74 5.01
N VAL A 44 -2.29 2.93 4.16
CA VAL A 44 -2.78 4.27 3.80
C VAL A 44 -3.22 5.05 5.04
N VAL A 45 -4.03 4.44 5.90
CA VAL A 45 -4.50 5.07 7.14
C VAL A 45 -3.33 5.45 8.06
N LYS A 46 -2.32 4.58 8.18
CA LYS A 46 -1.12 4.84 8.98
C LYS A 46 -0.28 5.99 8.41
N VAL A 47 -0.09 6.04 7.09
CA VAL A 47 0.62 7.14 6.43
C VAL A 47 -0.10 8.47 6.67
N VAL A 48 -1.41 8.49 6.47
CA VAL A 48 -2.19 9.73 6.69
C VAL A 48 -2.16 10.13 8.15
N TRP A 49 -2.26 9.18 9.07
CA TRP A 49 -2.20 9.48 10.51
C TRP A 49 -0.83 10.02 10.93
N GLU A 50 0.26 9.42 10.50
CA GLU A 50 1.61 9.91 10.80
C GLU A 50 1.84 11.33 10.25
N THR A 51 1.40 11.57 9.01
CA THR A 51 1.73 12.82 8.29
C THR A 51 0.81 13.97 8.64
N TRP A 52 -0.50 13.72 8.83
CA TRP A 52 -1.52 14.76 9.01
C TRP A 52 -2.38 14.60 10.27
N GLY A 53 -2.10 13.58 11.06
CA GLY A 53 -2.78 13.32 12.32
C GLY A 53 -3.98 12.37 12.22
N ARG A 54 -4.44 11.95 13.41
CA ARG A 54 -5.52 10.97 13.58
C ARG A 54 -6.84 11.44 12.96
N GLU A 55 -7.16 12.72 13.11
CA GLU A 55 -8.41 13.29 12.58
C GLU A 55 -8.46 13.27 11.05
N ALA A 56 -7.33 13.58 10.41
CA ALA A 56 -7.20 13.47 8.96
C ALA A 56 -7.40 12.04 8.46
N ALA A 57 -6.84 11.06 9.17
CA ALA A 57 -7.01 9.65 8.85
C ALA A 57 -8.47 9.19 9.03
N SER A 58 -9.14 9.61 10.09
CA SER A 58 -10.57 9.35 10.31
C SER A 58 -11.42 9.99 9.20
N GLY A 59 -11.17 11.27 8.92
CA GLY A 59 -11.90 12.00 7.90
C GLY A 59 -11.74 11.42 6.50
N LEU A 60 -10.54 10.93 6.15
CA LEU A 60 -10.33 10.22 4.89
C LEU A 60 -11.21 8.97 4.81
N LEU A 61 -11.22 8.14 5.85
CA LEU A 61 -12.05 6.95 5.91
C LEU A 61 -13.55 7.26 5.82
N ASP A 62 -13.99 8.37 6.41
CA ASP A 62 -15.39 8.79 6.40
C ASP A 62 -15.87 9.21 5.01
N ARG A 63 -15.00 9.79 4.20
CA ARG A 63 -15.32 10.29 2.86
C ARG A 63 -14.98 9.34 1.72
N SER A 64 -14.32 8.22 2.01
CA SER A 64 -13.82 7.30 0.98
C SER A 64 -14.77 6.15 0.69
N PHE A 65 -14.72 5.65 -0.55
CA PHE A 65 -15.31 4.37 -0.94
C PHE A 65 -14.32 3.24 -0.65
N VAL A 66 -14.51 2.54 0.46
CA VAL A 66 -13.62 1.44 0.82
C VAL A 66 -14.25 0.11 0.43
N THR A 67 -13.54 -0.66 -0.40
CA THR A 67 -13.97 -1.98 -0.87
C THR A 67 -13.19 -3.10 -0.19
N ASP A 68 -13.74 -4.31 -0.19
CA ASP A 68 -13.09 -5.47 0.43
C ASP A 68 -11.76 -5.82 -0.22
N MET A 69 -11.66 -5.62 -1.53
CA MET A 69 -10.48 -5.97 -2.34
C MET A 69 -10.01 -4.78 -3.18
N PRO A 70 -8.69 -4.64 -3.42
CA PRO A 70 -8.15 -3.57 -4.26
C PRO A 70 -8.74 -3.54 -5.68
N ILE A 71 -9.06 -4.70 -6.25
CA ILE A 71 -9.69 -4.80 -7.56
C ILE A 71 -11.08 -4.13 -7.58
N GLY A 72 -11.80 -4.17 -6.47
CA GLY A 72 -13.09 -3.48 -6.33
C GLY A 72 -12.95 -1.98 -6.50
N ALA A 73 -11.96 -1.36 -5.88
CA ALA A 73 -11.68 0.07 -6.03
C ALA A 73 -11.34 0.44 -7.49
N PHE A 74 -10.54 -0.37 -8.17
CA PHE A 74 -10.25 -0.20 -9.60
C PHE A 74 -11.54 -0.26 -10.44
N GLN A 75 -12.40 -1.25 -10.19
CA GLN A 75 -13.66 -1.41 -10.92
C GLN A 75 -14.63 -0.26 -10.66
N THR A 76 -14.69 0.28 -9.44
CA THR A 76 -15.52 1.43 -9.08
C THR A 76 -15.26 2.63 -10.00
N VAL A 77 -13.98 2.90 -10.32
CA VAL A 77 -13.61 3.96 -11.28
C VAL A 77 -14.01 3.58 -12.71
N ARG A 78 -13.76 2.34 -13.14
CA ARG A 78 -14.15 1.89 -14.49
C ARG A 78 -15.66 1.99 -14.74
N GLN A 79 -16.44 1.73 -13.72
CA GLN A 79 -17.92 1.80 -13.77
C GLN A 79 -18.43 3.24 -13.61
N GLY A 80 -17.56 4.21 -13.38
CA GLY A 80 -17.95 5.62 -13.19
C GLY A 80 -18.60 5.94 -11.85
N GLN A 81 -18.49 5.03 -10.86
CA GLN A 81 -19.03 5.23 -9.52
C GLN A 81 -18.09 6.10 -8.65
N ALA A 82 -16.80 6.05 -8.92
CA ALA A 82 -15.81 6.95 -8.35
C ALA A 82 -14.98 7.59 -9.47
N ARG A 83 -14.42 8.78 -9.20
CA ARG A 83 -13.58 9.50 -10.15
C ARG A 83 -12.15 9.02 -10.12
N THR A 84 -11.68 8.65 -8.92
CA THR A 84 -10.30 8.26 -8.64
C THR A 84 -10.26 7.13 -7.65
N ALA A 85 -9.33 6.20 -7.84
CA ALA A 85 -9.00 5.15 -6.88
C ALA A 85 -7.51 5.16 -6.56
N LEU A 86 -7.18 4.87 -5.31
CA LEU A 86 -5.82 4.55 -4.88
C LEU A 86 -5.66 3.03 -4.93
N VAL A 87 -4.86 2.54 -5.86
CA VAL A 87 -4.73 1.12 -6.16
C VAL A 87 -3.26 0.72 -6.33
N PRO A 88 -2.92 -0.56 -6.16
CA PRO A 88 -1.60 -1.06 -6.56
C PRO A 88 -1.28 -0.64 -8.00
N SER A 89 -0.04 -0.24 -8.23
CA SER A 89 0.46 0.21 -9.54
C SER A 89 0.15 -0.78 -10.68
N LEU A 90 0.21 -2.06 -10.40
CA LEU A 90 -0.22 -3.15 -11.28
C LEU A 90 -1.61 -2.92 -11.91
N TYR A 91 -2.58 -2.40 -11.16
CA TYR A 91 -3.90 -2.07 -11.69
C TYR A 91 -3.90 -0.76 -12.47
N ALA A 92 -3.15 0.23 -11.97
CA ALA A 92 -3.07 1.54 -12.60
C ALA A 92 -2.36 1.50 -13.96
N LEU A 93 -1.45 0.55 -14.18
CA LEU A 93 -0.84 0.28 -15.50
C LEU A 93 -1.86 -0.11 -16.59
N ARG A 94 -3.10 -0.47 -16.21
CA ARG A 94 -4.21 -0.73 -17.14
C ARG A 94 -4.96 0.52 -17.57
N ALA A 95 -4.50 1.72 -17.18
CA ALA A 95 -5.04 2.98 -17.68
C ALA A 95 -4.83 3.06 -19.19
N ASP A 96 -5.86 3.52 -19.92
CA ASP A 96 -5.84 3.60 -21.38
C ASP A 96 -5.21 4.90 -21.91
N GLY A 97 -4.92 5.85 -21.03
CA GLY A 97 -4.36 7.14 -21.36
C GLY A 97 -5.32 8.10 -22.09
N GLN A 98 -6.57 7.71 -22.29
CA GLN A 98 -7.61 8.51 -22.94
C GLN A 98 -8.76 8.87 -22.00
N SER A 99 -9.38 7.86 -21.41
CA SER A 99 -10.49 8.01 -20.45
C SER A 99 -10.07 7.75 -19.00
N THR A 100 -8.94 7.08 -18.82
CA THR A 100 -8.38 6.75 -17.52
C THR A 100 -6.86 6.95 -17.53
N PHE A 101 -6.32 7.39 -16.42
CA PHE A 101 -4.92 7.81 -16.29
C PHE A 101 -4.31 7.24 -15.00
N LEU A 102 -3.01 6.94 -15.07
CA LEU A 102 -2.18 6.70 -13.90
C LEU A 102 -1.57 8.01 -13.43
N ARG A 103 -1.62 8.27 -12.13
CA ARG A 103 -0.96 9.41 -11.50
C ARG A 103 -0.37 9.01 -10.15
N THR A 104 0.78 9.56 -9.84
CA THR A 104 1.38 9.43 -8.51
C THR A 104 0.80 10.50 -7.59
N PRO A 105 0.47 10.19 -6.33
CA PRO A 105 0.14 11.21 -5.32
C PRO A 105 1.25 12.27 -5.22
N GLN A 106 0.91 13.51 -4.90
CA GLN A 106 1.90 14.60 -4.74
C GLN A 106 2.96 14.28 -3.68
N GLU A 107 2.56 13.57 -2.66
CA GLU A 107 3.42 13.14 -1.56
C GLU A 107 4.32 11.95 -1.94
N GLY A 108 4.11 11.41 -3.13
CA GLY A 108 4.68 10.16 -3.58
C GLY A 108 3.73 8.96 -3.41
N PRO A 109 4.04 7.81 -4.02
CA PRO A 109 3.25 6.61 -3.88
C PRO A 109 3.27 6.11 -2.43
N VAL A 110 2.14 5.61 -1.95
CA VAL A 110 2.09 4.91 -0.65
C VAL A 110 2.64 3.50 -0.84
N LEU A 111 3.70 3.16 -0.12
CA LEU A 111 4.36 1.86 -0.25
C LEU A 111 3.79 0.84 0.73
N ILE A 112 3.40 -0.31 0.20
CA ILE A 112 3.04 -1.49 0.99
C ILE A 112 4.25 -2.43 1.00
N PRO A 113 5.00 -2.53 2.11
CA PRO A 113 6.17 -3.37 2.15
C PRO A 113 5.81 -4.86 2.15
N SER A 114 6.57 -5.64 1.40
CA SER A 114 6.55 -7.09 1.37
C SER A 114 7.82 -7.67 1.99
N TYR A 115 7.67 -8.73 2.77
CA TYR A 115 8.77 -9.34 3.50
C TYR A 115 8.86 -10.84 3.23
N LEU A 116 10.08 -11.33 3.10
CA LEU A 116 10.37 -12.75 3.24
C LEU A 116 10.49 -13.11 4.71
N CYS A 117 9.76 -14.14 5.13
CA CYS A 117 9.73 -14.60 6.51
C CYS A 117 10.27 -16.03 6.60
N ALA A 118 11.33 -16.25 7.35
CA ALA A 118 11.79 -17.57 7.71
C ALA A 118 11.37 -17.94 9.13
N ARG A 119 11.01 -19.20 9.36
CA ARG A 119 10.81 -19.73 10.71
C ARG A 119 12.08 -19.56 11.54
N THR A 120 11.95 -19.30 12.82
CA THR A 120 13.11 -19.21 13.74
C THR A 120 13.91 -20.51 13.80
N SER A 121 13.25 -21.66 13.63
CA SER A 121 13.86 -22.99 13.57
C SER A 121 14.51 -23.32 12.21
N ALA A 122 14.32 -22.51 11.18
CA ALA A 122 14.93 -22.76 9.88
C ALA A 122 16.44 -22.53 9.94
N PRO A 123 17.27 -23.45 9.41
CA PRO A 123 18.70 -23.23 9.29
C PRO A 123 18.98 -21.95 8.50
N GLU A 124 19.96 -21.16 8.96
CA GLU A 124 20.25 -19.86 8.35
C GLU A 124 20.68 -20.00 6.88
N TRP A 125 21.47 -21.02 6.57
CA TRP A 125 21.93 -21.27 5.22
C TRP A 125 20.76 -21.58 4.25
N ALA A 126 19.74 -22.34 4.72
CA ALA A 126 18.56 -22.67 3.92
C ALA A 126 17.69 -21.44 3.67
N ALA A 127 17.47 -20.62 4.71
CA ALA A 127 16.72 -19.37 4.56
C ALA A 127 17.40 -18.40 3.61
N ARG A 128 18.76 -18.31 3.69
CA ARG A 128 19.56 -17.46 2.80
C ARG A 128 19.49 -17.96 1.36
N ARG A 129 19.66 -19.27 1.12
CA ARG A 129 19.61 -19.85 -0.22
C ARG A 129 18.25 -19.62 -0.90
N VAL A 130 17.15 -19.82 -0.17
CA VAL A 130 15.79 -19.53 -0.68
C VAL A 130 15.64 -18.04 -0.99
N ALA A 131 16.14 -17.16 -0.13
CA ALA A 131 16.08 -15.72 -0.37
C ALA A 131 16.87 -15.31 -1.63
N GLU A 132 18.05 -15.87 -1.84
CA GLU A 132 18.88 -15.62 -3.03
C GLU A 132 18.16 -16.07 -4.32
N GLU A 133 17.49 -17.21 -4.30
CA GLU A 133 16.74 -17.71 -5.47
C GLU A 133 15.48 -16.87 -5.75
N ILE A 134 14.72 -16.49 -4.72
CA ILE A 134 13.50 -15.67 -4.88
C ILE A 134 13.83 -14.23 -5.27
N LEU A 135 14.98 -13.71 -4.83
CA LEU A 135 15.42 -12.35 -5.08
C LEU A 135 16.52 -12.28 -6.13
N CYS A 136 16.58 -13.28 -7.01
CA CYS A 136 17.46 -13.25 -8.17
C CYS A 136 17.07 -12.11 -9.13
N ARG A 137 18.02 -11.71 -9.97
CA ARG A 137 17.86 -10.55 -10.85
C ARG A 137 16.64 -10.69 -11.77
N GLU A 138 16.43 -11.87 -12.33
CA GLU A 138 15.33 -12.14 -13.28
C GLU A 138 13.96 -11.93 -12.64
N LEU A 139 13.77 -12.38 -11.38
CA LEU A 139 12.54 -12.15 -10.65
C LEU A 139 12.38 -10.69 -10.22
N CYS A 140 13.48 -10.04 -9.82
CA CYS A 140 13.48 -8.62 -9.52
C CYS A 140 13.07 -7.78 -10.73
N ASP A 141 13.64 -8.04 -11.90
CA ASP A 141 13.28 -7.37 -13.16
C ASP A 141 11.81 -7.61 -13.53
N PHE A 142 11.31 -8.83 -13.28
CA PHE A 142 9.89 -9.15 -13.46
C PHE A 142 9.00 -8.32 -12.53
N TYR A 143 9.30 -8.21 -11.24
CA TYR A 143 8.53 -7.40 -10.30
C TYR A 143 8.54 -5.92 -10.69
N VAL A 144 9.70 -5.38 -11.05
CA VAL A 144 9.83 -3.98 -11.49
C VAL A 144 9.00 -3.72 -12.75
N SER A 145 9.03 -4.64 -13.72
CA SER A 145 8.23 -4.51 -14.95
C SER A 145 6.73 -4.56 -14.71
N ASN A 146 6.30 -5.12 -13.57
CA ASN A 146 4.90 -5.13 -13.14
C ASN A 146 4.55 -3.97 -12.16
N GLY A 147 5.45 -3.03 -11.97
CA GLY A 147 5.22 -1.82 -11.18
C GLY A 147 5.52 -1.96 -9.69
N ASP A 148 6.13 -3.06 -9.24
CA ASP A 148 6.60 -3.21 -7.87
C ASP A 148 7.98 -2.55 -7.70
N LEU A 149 8.21 -1.96 -6.54
CA LEU A 149 9.54 -1.46 -6.15
C LEU A 149 10.29 -2.55 -5.40
N ILE A 150 11.58 -2.74 -5.75
CA ILE A 150 12.43 -3.71 -5.08
C ILE A 150 13.33 -2.99 -4.10
N LEU A 151 13.25 -3.39 -2.83
CA LEU A 151 13.98 -2.78 -1.72
C LEU A 151 15.38 -3.41 -1.49
N PHE A 152 15.79 -4.36 -2.33
CA PHE A 152 17.03 -5.10 -2.14
C PHE A 152 18.26 -4.34 -2.62
N PRO A 153 19.40 -4.36 -1.88
CA PRO A 153 20.62 -3.65 -2.27
C PRO A 153 21.18 -4.06 -3.65
N ALA A 154 21.00 -5.33 -4.04
CA ALA A 154 21.44 -5.82 -5.34
C ALA A 154 20.60 -5.29 -6.52
N CYS A 155 19.39 -4.81 -6.24
CA CYS A 155 18.45 -4.29 -7.24
C CYS A 155 18.38 -2.75 -7.22
N THR A 156 18.99 -2.08 -6.25
CA THR A 156 19.02 -0.61 -6.16
C THR A 156 19.75 0.05 -7.33
N GLN A 157 20.61 -0.68 -8.05
CA GLN A 157 21.22 -0.17 -9.28
C GLN A 157 20.23 0.00 -10.44
N LEU A 158 19.08 -0.70 -10.39
CA LEU A 158 17.99 -0.54 -11.37
C LEU A 158 17.10 0.68 -11.08
N HIS A 159 17.17 1.21 -9.87
CA HIS A 159 16.35 2.33 -9.40
C HIS A 159 17.07 3.68 -9.42
N SER A 160 18.24 3.79 -9.99
CA SER A 160 18.96 5.07 -10.11
C SER A 160 18.20 6.14 -10.92
N SER A 161 17.14 5.75 -11.64
CA SER A 161 16.23 6.69 -12.29
C SER A 161 15.12 7.23 -11.37
N GLN A 162 14.99 6.70 -10.14
CA GLN A 162 14.00 7.14 -9.15
C GLN A 162 14.65 7.81 -7.91
N GLU A 163 15.94 8.10 -7.97
CA GLU A 163 16.62 8.91 -6.95
C GLU A 163 16.00 10.32 -6.93
N GLY A 164 15.18 10.57 -5.89
CA GLY A 164 14.50 11.84 -5.69
C GLY A 164 12.96 11.76 -5.66
N GLU A 165 12.34 10.65 -6.05
CA GLU A 165 10.91 10.49 -5.87
C GLU A 165 10.58 10.30 -4.38
N ARG A 166 9.71 11.19 -3.88
CA ARG A 166 9.16 11.06 -2.52
C ARG A 166 8.29 9.81 -2.47
N VAL A 167 8.43 9.03 -1.41
CA VAL A 167 7.59 7.86 -1.13
C VAL A 167 6.97 8.01 0.25
N CYS A 168 5.72 7.55 0.38
CA CYS A 168 5.00 7.54 1.64
C CYS A 168 4.99 6.14 2.24
N CYS A 169 5.72 5.97 3.33
CA CYS A 169 5.71 4.74 4.12
C CYS A 169 5.74 5.12 5.59
N PRO A 170 4.92 4.50 6.46
CA PRO A 170 4.97 4.79 7.88
C PRO A 170 6.37 4.51 8.42
N SER A 171 6.94 5.45 9.16
CA SER A 171 8.28 5.28 9.73
C SER A 171 8.27 4.25 10.86
N ALA A 172 9.35 3.48 10.98
CA ALA A 172 9.47 2.48 12.05
C ALA A 172 9.37 3.13 13.44
N VAL A 173 9.99 4.31 13.61
CA VAL A 173 9.97 5.06 14.87
C VAL A 173 8.53 5.45 15.25
N TRP A 174 7.75 5.94 14.30
CA TRP A 174 6.35 6.28 14.57
C TRP A 174 5.51 5.04 14.83
N LEU A 175 5.72 3.95 14.08
CA LEU A 175 5.00 2.69 14.30
C LEU A 175 5.22 2.11 15.70
N ASP A 176 6.43 2.29 16.26
CA ASP A 176 6.74 1.87 17.63
C ASP A 176 6.00 2.73 18.69
N THR A 177 5.63 3.96 18.34
CA THR A 177 4.86 4.86 19.22
C THR A 177 3.35 4.69 19.07
N LEU A 178 2.88 4.13 17.95
CA LEU A 178 1.47 3.96 17.68
C LEU A 178 0.91 2.83 18.56
N ALA A 179 0.11 3.20 19.55
CA ALA A 179 -0.59 2.21 20.36
C ALA A 179 -1.53 1.39 19.46
N ARG A 180 -1.36 0.08 19.53
CA ARG A 180 -2.12 -0.85 18.69
C ARG A 180 -3.62 -0.68 18.86
N ASP A 181 -4.06 -0.57 20.13
CA ASP A 181 -5.47 -0.45 20.45
C ASP A 181 -6.08 0.86 19.93
N ASP A 182 -5.30 1.95 19.86
CA ASP A 182 -5.74 3.21 19.28
C ASP A 182 -5.98 3.07 17.77
N PHE A 183 -5.04 2.42 17.07
CA PHE A 183 -5.20 2.17 15.63
C PHE A 183 -6.40 1.27 15.33
N PHE A 184 -6.49 0.14 16.02
CA PHE A 184 -7.61 -0.80 15.81
C PHE A 184 -8.93 -0.24 16.33
N GLY A 185 -8.94 0.58 17.38
CA GLY A 185 -10.11 1.32 17.82
C GLY A 185 -10.69 2.20 16.72
N LEU A 186 -9.85 3.00 16.07
CA LEU A 186 -10.29 3.82 14.93
C LEU A 186 -10.72 2.97 13.75
N TYR A 187 -9.90 1.98 13.38
CA TYR A 187 -10.08 1.19 12.16
C TYR A 187 -11.29 0.26 12.23
N CYS A 188 -11.46 -0.49 13.34
CA CYS A 188 -12.56 -1.43 13.51
C CYS A 188 -13.91 -0.74 13.78
N ASN A 189 -13.91 0.45 14.38
CA ASN A 189 -15.12 1.25 14.50
C ASN A 189 -15.68 1.63 13.12
N LYS A 190 -14.79 1.90 12.17
CA LYS A 190 -15.19 2.21 10.79
C LYS A 190 -15.53 0.97 9.98
N PHE A 191 -14.81 -0.12 10.21
CA PHE A 191 -14.98 -1.39 9.51
C PHE A 191 -15.27 -2.52 10.51
N PRO A 192 -16.52 -2.71 10.93
CA PRO A 192 -16.88 -3.75 11.90
C PRO A 192 -16.51 -5.17 11.46
N THR A 193 -16.38 -5.40 10.16
CA THR A 193 -15.93 -6.67 9.58
C THR A 193 -14.41 -6.83 9.57
N ALA A 194 -13.66 -5.75 9.81
CA ALA A 194 -12.21 -5.82 9.93
C ALA A 194 -11.86 -6.52 11.25
N THR A 195 -11.07 -7.57 11.14
CA THR A 195 -10.62 -8.31 12.31
C THR A 195 -9.19 -7.95 12.67
N ASP A 196 -8.93 -7.73 13.96
CA ASP A 196 -7.58 -7.75 14.49
C ASP A 196 -6.99 -9.16 14.30
N PRO A 197 -5.86 -9.31 13.60
CA PRO A 197 -5.26 -10.62 13.34
C PRO A 197 -4.99 -11.44 14.60
N ILE A 198 -4.69 -10.80 15.75
CA ILE A 198 -4.45 -11.52 17.00
C ILE A 198 -5.74 -11.99 17.67
N GLN A 199 -6.84 -11.25 17.55
CA GLN A 199 -8.14 -11.72 18.03
C GLN A 199 -8.62 -12.93 17.23
N ARG A 200 -8.24 -13.02 15.96
CA ARG A 200 -8.53 -14.20 15.12
C ARG A 200 -7.81 -15.45 15.59
N ILE A 201 -6.55 -15.33 16.02
CA ILE A 201 -5.76 -16.44 16.55
C ILE A 201 -6.33 -16.91 17.89
N LYS A 202 -6.72 -15.96 18.77
CA LYS A 202 -7.31 -16.29 20.09
C LYS A 202 -8.70 -16.96 20.03
N LYS A 203 -9.42 -16.83 18.91
CA LYS A 203 -10.72 -17.49 18.72
C LYS A 203 -10.59 -18.89 18.11
N GLN A 204 -9.40 -19.28 17.64
CA GLN A 204 -9.12 -20.59 17.06
C GLN A 204 -8.29 -21.51 17.97
N SER A 205 -7.87 -21.00 19.12
CA SER A 205 -7.24 -21.74 20.22
C SER A 205 -8.21 -21.93 21.38
#